data_34ef964fd597bee7eb083877e9927fb6
#
_entry.id   34ef964fd597bee7eb083877e9927fb6
#
_cell.length_a   1.000
_cell.length_b   1.000
_cell.length_c   1.000
_cell.angle_alpha   90.00
_cell.angle_beta   90.00
_cell.angle_gamma   90.00
#
_symmetry.space_group_name_H-M   'P 1'
#
loop_
_entity.id
_entity.type
_entity.pdbx_description
1 polymer ?
#
loop_
_entity_poly.entity_id
_entity_poly.type
_entity_poly.pdbx_seq_one_letter_code
_entity_poly.pdbx_strand_id
1 'polypeptide(L)'
;DMVRHTAAVRRSKPGCLLVADLPFGEASLSFDRLLESCRRLMQEGGADAVKIEGGRDLADDIEKLVATGIPVLGHIGLLPQTVKAIGGYRKFGVKREEAERLYTDAISLEEAGCFAVIAEMIDDKVATELSRQIIPPLIGIGSGPDCDGQILVTHDLLGLTPQGVPSFVKPYSNLGREASSALGRYVSDIRGRGLGKR
;
A
#
# COMPACT_ATOMS: atom_id res chain seq x y z
N ASP A 1 13.18 -10.39 -0.30
CA ASP A 1 12.78 -9.68 0.92
C ASP A 1 11.27 -9.75 1.16
N MET A 2 10.40 -9.43 0.18
CA MET A 2 8.94 -9.44 0.38
C MET A 2 8.39 -10.77 0.89
N VAL A 3 8.84 -11.91 0.35
CA VAL A 3 8.49 -13.24 0.88
C VAL A 3 8.82 -13.36 2.38
N ARG A 4 10.01 -12.91 2.80
CA ARG A 4 10.43 -12.93 4.20
C ARG A 4 9.55 -12.04 5.09
N HIS A 5 9.21 -10.83 4.62
CA HIS A 5 8.33 -9.91 5.36
C HIS A 5 6.92 -10.48 5.47
N THR A 6 6.37 -10.99 4.37
CA THR A 6 5.05 -11.64 4.35
C THR A 6 5.00 -12.82 5.31
N ALA A 7 6.01 -13.71 5.28
CA ALA A 7 6.10 -14.84 6.19
C ALA A 7 6.25 -14.41 7.67
N ALA A 8 6.91 -13.28 7.94
CA ALA A 8 6.99 -12.73 9.30
C ALA A 8 5.61 -12.29 9.82
N VAL A 9 4.83 -11.58 8.98
CA VAL A 9 3.46 -11.19 9.32
C VAL A 9 2.56 -12.42 9.47
N ARG A 10 2.65 -13.40 8.57
CA ARG A 10 1.87 -14.64 8.67
C ARG A 10 2.10 -15.38 10.00
N ARG A 11 3.34 -15.41 10.53
CA ARG A 11 3.64 -16.03 11.82
C ARG A 11 2.92 -15.38 12.99
N SER A 12 2.53 -14.12 12.90
CA SER A 12 1.69 -13.46 13.92
C SER A 12 0.24 -13.94 13.92
N LYS A 13 -0.15 -14.77 12.94
CA LYS A 13 -1.50 -15.30 12.75
C LYS A 13 -2.56 -14.19 12.72
N PRO A 14 -2.45 -13.21 11.80
CA PRO A 14 -3.43 -12.14 11.72
C PRO A 14 -4.83 -12.71 11.49
N GLY A 15 -5.82 -12.16 12.18
CA GLY A 15 -7.24 -12.52 12.02
C GLY A 15 -7.91 -11.84 10.82
N CYS A 16 -7.12 -11.23 9.93
CA CYS A 16 -7.57 -10.55 8.72
C CYS A 16 -6.85 -11.08 7.48
N LEU A 17 -7.34 -10.69 6.31
CA LEU A 17 -6.72 -11.01 5.03
C LEU A 17 -5.29 -10.42 4.97
N LEU A 18 -4.31 -11.26 4.66
CA LEU A 18 -2.92 -10.86 4.45
C LEU A 18 -2.66 -10.69 2.96
N VAL A 19 -2.50 -9.45 2.53
CA VAL A 19 -2.16 -9.10 1.14
C VAL A 19 -0.68 -8.76 1.06
N ALA A 20 0.04 -9.42 0.16
CA ALA A 20 1.47 -9.14 -0.08
C ALA A 20 1.64 -8.22 -1.28
N ASP A 21 2.43 -7.18 -1.10
CA ASP A 21 2.75 -6.22 -2.17
C ASP A 21 3.77 -6.82 -3.15
N LEU A 22 3.50 -6.69 -4.45
CA LEU A 22 4.44 -7.15 -5.47
C LEU A 22 5.65 -6.20 -5.52
N PRO A 23 6.90 -6.70 -5.56
CA PRO A 23 8.08 -5.84 -5.63
C PRO A 23 8.14 -5.01 -6.90
N PHE A 24 8.85 -3.87 -6.81
CA PHE A 24 9.08 -2.96 -7.92
C PHE A 24 9.53 -3.69 -9.19
N GLY A 25 8.85 -3.40 -10.29
CA GLY A 25 9.18 -3.89 -11.63
C GLY A 25 8.71 -5.31 -11.94
N GLU A 26 8.31 -6.11 -10.95
CA GLU A 26 7.88 -7.51 -11.19
C GLU A 26 6.61 -7.59 -12.05
N ALA A 27 5.69 -6.64 -11.93
CA ALA A 27 4.47 -6.58 -12.74
C ALA A 27 4.72 -6.17 -14.21
N SER A 28 5.84 -5.51 -14.50
CA SER A 28 6.18 -5.00 -15.84
C SER A 28 7.06 -5.95 -16.66
N LEU A 29 7.34 -7.14 -16.15
CA LEU A 29 8.12 -8.16 -16.84
C LEU A 29 7.21 -9.07 -17.69
N SER A 30 7.60 -10.33 -17.92
CA SER A 30 6.70 -11.29 -18.56
C SER A 30 5.64 -11.82 -17.60
N PHE A 31 4.52 -12.31 -18.14
CA PHE A 31 3.47 -12.96 -17.36
C PHE A 31 4.00 -14.14 -16.51
N ASP A 32 4.91 -14.95 -17.07
CA ASP A 32 5.53 -16.06 -16.32
C ASP A 32 6.28 -15.57 -15.08
N ARG A 33 6.98 -14.44 -15.20
CA ARG A 33 7.70 -13.83 -14.08
C ARG A 33 6.75 -13.25 -13.05
N LEU A 34 5.70 -12.59 -13.49
CA LEU A 34 4.64 -12.06 -12.63
C LEU A 34 3.95 -13.19 -11.86
N LEU A 35 3.54 -14.26 -12.55
CA LEU A 35 2.92 -15.44 -11.95
C LEU A 35 3.83 -16.11 -10.91
N GLU A 36 5.12 -16.28 -11.23
CA GLU A 36 6.09 -16.87 -10.31
C GLU A 36 6.27 -16.01 -9.06
N SER A 37 6.35 -14.68 -9.20
CA SER A 37 6.48 -13.77 -8.07
C SER A 37 5.25 -13.80 -7.16
N CYS A 38 4.05 -13.80 -7.74
CA CYS A 38 2.79 -13.94 -6.98
C CYS A 38 2.71 -15.30 -6.28
N ARG A 39 3.04 -16.40 -6.98
CA ARG A 39 3.06 -17.75 -6.42
C ARG A 39 3.99 -17.82 -5.19
N ARG A 40 5.18 -17.25 -5.27
CA ARG A 40 6.13 -17.22 -4.15
C ARG A 40 5.62 -16.43 -2.95
N LEU A 41 5.00 -15.28 -3.17
CA LEU A 41 4.39 -14.49 -2.09
C LEU A 41 3.29 -15.29 -1.37
N MET A 42 2.49 -16.05 -2.10
CA MET A 42 1.42 -16.85 -1.52
C MET A 42 1.93 -18.14 -0.88
N GLN A 43 2.72 -18.95 -1.59
CA GLN A 43 3.13 -20.28 -1.11
C GLN A 43 4.27 -20.21 -0.08
N GLU A 44 5.31 -19.41 -0.34
CA GLU A 44 6.45 -19.30 0.59
C GLU A 44 6.19 -18.22 1.66
N GLY A 45 5.55 -17.10 1.28
CA GLY A 45 5.22 -16.00 2.18
C GLY A 45 3.97 -16.25 3.02
N GLY A 46 3.04 -17.06 2.53
CA GLY A 46 1.75 -17.34 3.16
C GLY A 46 0.74 -16.21 3.01
N ALA A 47 0.86 -15.36 1.98
CA ALA A 47 -0.16 -14.37 1.66
C ALA A 47 -1.48 -15.04 1.23
N ASP A 48 -2.60 -14.37 1.51
CA ASP A 48 -3.92 -14.77 1.04
C ASP A 48 -4.23 -14.16 -0.34
N ALA A 49 -3.57 -13.04 -0.68
CA ALA A 49 -3.72 -12.31 -1.92
C ALA A 49 -2.45 -11.51 -2.24
N VAL A 50 -2.37 -10.94 -3.44
CA VAL A 50 -1.29 -10.05 -3.85
C VAL A 50 -1.82 -8.66 -4.21
N LYS A 51 -1.02 -7.59 -3.96
CA LYS A 51 -1.30 -6.23 -4.45
C LYS A 51 -0.42 -5.92 -5.65
N ILE A 52 -1.02 -5.33 -6.68
CA ILE A 52 -0.34 -4.94 -7.91
C ILE A 52 -0.62 -3.48 -8.20
N GLU A 53 0.44 -2.68 -8.37
CA GLU A 53 0.36 -1.27 -8.76
C GLU A 53 0.23 -1.13 -10.28
N GLY A 54 -0.87 -0.53 -10.73
CA GLY A 54 -1.18 -0.26 -12.13
C GLY A 54 -2.66 -0.42 -12.43
N GLY A 55 -3.10 0.19 -13.52
CA GLY A 55 -4.48 0.16 -13.98
C GLY A 55 -4.66 -0.71 -15.23
N ARG A 56 -5.37 -0.15 -16.23
CA ARG A 56 -5.71 -0.82 -17.49
C ARG A 56 -4.53 -1.48 -18.22
N ASP A 57 -3.32 -0.90 -18.09
CA ASP A 57 -2.14 -1.43 -18.79
C ASP A 57 -1.70 -2.80 -18.28
N LEU A 58 -2.18 -3.22 -17.11
CA LEU A 58 -1.93 -4.53 -16.50
C LEU A 58 -3.19 -5.42 -16.42
N ALA A 59 -4.34 -4.95 -16.91
CA ALA A 59 -5.62 -5.63 -16.76
C ALA A 59 -5.61 -7.05 -17.37
N ASP A 60 -5.05 -7.22 -18.56
CA ASP A 60 -4.96 -8.53 -19.23
C ASP A 60 -4.13 -9.55 -18.43
N ASP A 61 -3.04 -9.11 -17.80
CA ASP A 61 -2.21 -10.02 -16.99
C ASP A 61 -2.83 -10.26 -15.62
N ILE A 62 -3.55 -9.30 -15.06
CA ILE A 62 -4.33 -9.47 -13.83
C ILE A 62 -5.48 -10.46 -14.07
N GLU A 63 -6.20 -10.38 -15.18
CA GLU A 63 -7.26 -11.33 -15.55
C GLU A 63 -6.73 -12.77 -15.61
N LYS A 64 -5.57 -12.96 -16.27
CA LYS A 64 -4.90 -14.27 -16.32
C LYS A 64 -4.50 -14.78 -14.92
N LEU A 65 -3.98 -13.90 -14.04
CA LEU A 65 -3.65 -14.25 -12.65
C LEU A 65 -4.89 -14.70 -11.89
N VAL A 66 -5.97 -13.94 -11.96
CA VAL A 66 -7.25 -14.24 -11.32
C VAL A 66 -7.80 -15.56 -11.83
N ALA A 67 -7.71 -15.82 -13.15
CA ALA A 67 -8.10 -17.10 -13.74
C ALA A 67 -7.29 -18.30 -13.23
N THR A 68 -6.05 -18.09 -12.75
CA THR A 68 -5.26 -19.16 -12.08
C THR A 68 -5.65 -19.36 -10.61
N GLY A 69 -6.56 -18.56 -10.07
CA GLY A 69 -6.98 -18.60 -8.66
C GLY A 69 -6.18 -17.73 -7.71
N ILE A 70 -5.38 -16.78 -8.22
CA ILE A 70 -4.64 -15.80 -7.41
C ILE A 70 -5.53 -14.56 -7.18
N PRO A 71 -5.98 -14.27 -5.94
CA PRO A 71 -6.75 -13.06 -5.66
C PRO A 71 -5.86 -11.82 -5.78
N VAL A 72 -6.33 -10.80 -6.52
CA VAL A 72 -5.58 -9.57 -6.77
C VAL A 72 -6.28 -8.36 -6.17
N LEU A 73 -5.53 -7.56 -5.42
CA LEU A 73 -5.86 -6.21 -4.99
C LEU A 73 -5.21 -5.23 -5.97
N GLY A 74 -6.03 -4.51 -6.72
CA GLY A 74 -5.55 -3.47 -7.65
C GLY A 74 -5.08 -2.21 -6.90
N HIS A 75 -4.32 -1.34 -7.57
CA HIS A 75 -3.89 -0.07 -6.99
C HIS A 75 -3.74 1.00 -8.07
N ILE A 76 -4.50 2.09 -7.94
CA ILE A 76 -4.54 3.22 -8.86
C ILE A 76 -4.28 4.56 -8.14
N GLY A 77 -4.05 5.60 -8.92
CA GLY A 77 -3.73 6.94 -8.43
C GLY A 77 -2.23 7.16 -8.33
N LEU A 78 -1.74 7.61 -7.18
CA LEU A 78 -0.30 7.63 -6.93
C LEU A 78 0.19 6.19 -6.81
N LEU A 79 1.19 5.83 -7.59
CA LEU A 79 1.87 4.54 -7.51
C LEU A 79 3.24 4.77 -6.91
N PRO A 80 3.50 4.39 -5.65
CA PRO A 80 4.80 4.60 -4.99
C PRO A 80 5.99 4.09 -5.78
N GLN A 81 5.82 3.00 -6.53
CA GLN A 81 6.86 2.43 -7.38
C GLN A 81 7.28 3.36 -8.54
N THR A 82 6.39 4.25 -8.99
CA THR A 82 6.68 5.18 -10.09
C THR A 82 6.94 6.62 -9.64
N VAL A 83 6.93 6.90 -8.35
CA VAL A 83 7.02 8.26 -7.78
C VAL A 83 8.22 9.06 -8.28
N LYS A 84 9.35 8.40 -8.53
CA LYS A 84 10.56 9.05 -9.07
C LYS A 84 10.38 9.47 -10.54
N ALA A 85 9.68 8.67 -11.32
CA ALA A 85 9.42 8.96 -12.73
C ALA A 85 8.47 10.16 -12.91
N ILE A 86 7.50 10.33 -11.99
CA ILE A 86 6.52 11.42 -12.03
C ILE A 86 6.97 12.70 -11.29
N GLY A 87 8.17 12.68 -10.68
CA GLY A 87 8.76 13.86 -10.03
C GLY A 87 8.30 14.13 -8.61
N GLY A 88 7.62 13.21 -7.94
CA GLY A 88 7.26 13.32 -6.52
C GLY A 88 5.80 13.01 -6.21
N TYR A 89 5.43 13.23 -4.95
CA TYR A 89 4.08 12.98 -4.44
C TYR A 89 3.13 14.13 -4.82
N ARG A 90 1.97 13.78 -5.38
CA ARG A 90 0.89 14.74 -5.70
C ARG A 90 -0.47 14.05 -5.72
N LYS A 91 -1.55 14.82 -5.66
CA LYS A 91 -2.89 14.33 -5.94
C LYS A 91 -3.10 14.08 -7.44
N PHE A 92 -3.84 13.02 -7.75
CA PHE A 92 -4.27 12.61 -9.07
C PHE A 92 -5.77 12.86 -9.25
N GLY A 93 -6.21 13.02 -10.50
CA GLY A 93 -7.62 13.24 -10.80
C GLY A 93 -8.09 14.68 -10.59
N VAL A 94 -7.21 15.63 -10.29
CA VAL A 94 -7.54 17.06 -10.20
C VAL A 94 -7.88 17.63 -11.58
N LYS A 95 -7.24 17.12 -12.63
CA LYS A 95 -7.55 17.46 -14.02
C LYS A 95 -8.51 16.43 -14.59
N ARG A 96 -9.39 16.89 -15.49
CA ARG A 96 -10.42 16.05 -16.10
C ARG A 96 -9.82 14.82 -16.81
N GLU A 97 -8.76 15.00 -17.57
CA GLU A 97 -8.11 13.91 -18.31
C GLU A 97 -7.50 12.85 -17.36
N GLU A 98 -7.00 13.29 -16.19
CA GLU A 98 -6.52 12.36 -15.16
C GLU A 98 -7.69 11.61 -14.51
N ALA A 99 -8.79 12.30 -14.22
CA ALA A 99 -9.98 11.67 -13.67
C ALA A 99 -10.54 10.61 -14.63
N GLU A 100 -10.67 10.94 -15.93
CA GLU A 100 -11.12 10.01 -16.97
C GLU A 100 -10.23 8.75 -17.06
N ARG A 101 -8.91 8.91 -16.89
CA ARG A 101 -7.98 7.77 -16.81
C ARG A 101 -8.23 6.92 -15.58
N LEU A 102 -8.39 7.52 -14.40
CA LEU A 102 -8.66 6.81 -13.16
C LEU A 102 -9.97 6.00 -13.24
N TYR A 103 -11.01 6.54 -13.87
CA TYR A 103 -12.24 5.79 -14.13
C TYR A 103 -11.98 4.57 -15.02
N THR A 104 -11.24 4.77 -16.11
CA THR A 104 -10.87 3.66 -17.00
C THR A 104 -10.04 2.61 -16.29
N ASP A 105 -9.05 3.03 -15.49
CA ASP A 105 -8.19 2.12 -14.74
C ASP A 105 -8.99 1.30 -13.73
N ALA A 106 -9.89 1.93 -12.97
CA ALA A 106 -10.71 1.26 -11.98
C ALA A 106 -11.67 0.23 -12.61
N ILE A 107 -12.34 0.59 -13.71
CA ILE A 107 -13.23 -0.31 -14.46
C ILE A 107 -12.44 -1.48 -15.04
N SER A 108 -11.26 -1.24 -15.62
CA SER A 108 -10.44 -2.32 -16.17
C SER A 108 -9.97 -3.30 -15.10
N LEU A 109 -9.67 -2.81 -13.87
CA LEU A 109 -9.31 -3.68 -12.74
C LEU A 109 -10.52 -4.48 -12.22
N GLU A 110 -11.71 -3.90 -12.20
CA GLU A 110 -12.95 -4.61 -11.91
C GLU A 110 -13.20 -5.74 -12.92
N GLU A 111 -13.15 -5.42 -14.21
CA GLU A 111 -13.35 -6.38 -15.31
C GLU A 111 -12.31 -7.49 -15.29
N ALA A 112 -11.06 -7.18 -14.93
CA ALA A 112 -9.98 -8.15 -14.70
C ALA A 112 -10.18 -9.04 -13.45
N GLY A 113 -11.20 -8.77 -12.62
CA GLY A 113 -11.56 -9.58 -11.46
C GLY A 113 -10.80 -9.25 -10.18
N CYS A 114 -10.27 -8.03 -10.04
CA CYS A 114 -9.74 -7.57 -8.76
C CYS A 114 -10.82 -7.62 -7.67
N PHE A 115 -10.50 -8.18 -6.51
CA PHE A 115 -11.48 -8.28 -5.41
C PHE A 115 -11.67 -6.96 -4.64
N ALA A 116 -10.71 -6.04 -4.74
CA ALA A 116 -10.76 -4.67 -4.22
C ALA A 116 -9.72 -3.80 -4.96
N VAL A 117 -9.83 -2.47 -4.83
CA VAL A 117 -8.90 -1.53 -5.44
C VAL A 117 -8.44 -0.50 -4.41
N ILE A 118 -7.11 -0.25 -4.33
CA ILE A 118 -6.55 0.87 -3.58
C ILE A 118 -6.61 2.13 -4.44
N ALA A 119 -7.06 3.22 -3.83
CA ALA A 119 -7.07 4.56 -4.39
C ALA A 119 -6.09 5.42 -3.58
N GLU A 120 -4.88 5.68 -4.11
CA GLU A 120 -3.88 6.48 -3.39
C GLU A 120 -3.77 7.89 -3.96
N MET A 121 -3.89 8.91 -3.06
CA MET A 121 -3.74 10.32 -3.40
C MET A 121 -4.61 10.77 -4.60
N ILE A 122 -5.84 10.26 -4.69
CA ILE A 122 -6.84 10.67 -5.69
C ILE A 122 -7.64 11.85 -5.14
N ASP A 123 -8.10 12.73 -6.03
CA ASP A 123 -9.03 13.81 -5.66
C ASP A 123 -10.28 13.23 -4.97
N ASP A 124 -10.69 13.85 -3.88
CA ASP A 124 -11.73 13.32 -2.99
C ASP A 124 -13.06 13.10 -3.73
N LYS A 125 -13.42 13.99 -4.68
CA LYS A 125 -14.66 13.84 -5.46
C LYS A 125 -14.58 12.66 -6.43
N VAL A 126 -13.43 12.52 -7.10
CA VAL A 126 -13.18 11.40 -8.02
C VAL A 126 -13.22 10.08 -7.25
N ALA A 127 -12.58 10.00 -6.08
CA ALA A 127 -12.61 8.81 -5.24
C ALA A 127 -14.04 8.47 -4.77
N THR A 128 -14.82 9.48 -4.35
CA THR A 128 -16.23 9.32 -3.99
C THR A 128 -17.08 8.78 -5.16
N GLU A 129 -16.84 9.26 -6.37
CA GLU A 129 -17.56 8.79 -7.56
C GLU A 129 -17.13 7.36 -7.95
N LEU A 130 -15.83 7.06 -7.88
CA LEU A 130 -15.29 5.71 -8.15
C LEU A 130 -15.89 4.67 -7.21
N SER A 131 -15.93 4.95 -5.89
CA SER A 131 -16.52 4.05 -4.88
C SER A 131 -18.01 3.72 -5.15
N ARG A 132 -18.72 4.58 -5.89
CA ARG A 132 -20.12 4.35 -6.30
C ARG A 132 -20.26 3.63 -7.63
N GLN A 133 -19.23 3.68 -8.48
CA GLN A 133 -19.28 3.16 -9.84
C GLN A 133 -18.80 1.73 -9.97
N ILE A 134 -17.75 1.36 -9.21
CA ILE A 134 -17.21 0.01 -9.25
C ILE A 134 -17.84 -0.87 -8.17
N ILE A 135 -17.95 -2.17 -8.43
CA ILE A 135 -18.47 -3.16 -7.48
C ILE A 135 -17.43 -3.55 -6.42
N PRO A 136 -16.15 -3.77 -6.76
CA PRO A 136 -15.12 -4.08 -5.77
C PRO A 136 -14.94 -2.92 -4.79
N PRO A 137 -14.77 -3.20 -3.48
CA PRO A 137 -14.49 -2.15 -2.50
C PRO A 137 -13.31 -1.27 -2.88
N LEU A 138 -13.48 0.05 -2.80
CA LEU A 138 -12.43 1.05 -2.98
C LEU A 138 -11.81 1.41 -1.64
N ILE A 139 -10.53 1.15 -1.46
CA ILE A 139 -9.78 1.39 -0.23
C ILE A 139 -8.91 2.64 -0.39
N GLY A 140 -9.23 3.69 0.35
CA GLY A 140 -8.54 4.98 0.22
C GLY A 140 -7.27 5.10 1.06
N ILE A 141 -6.28 5.79 0.52
CA ILE A 141 -5.15 6.36 1.26
C ILE A 141 -4.87 7.77 0.72
N GLY A 142 -5.19 8.79 1.51
CA GLY A 142 -5.10 10.19 1.08
C GLY A 142 -6.08 10.59 -0.03
N SER A 143 -7.19 9.87 -0.18
CA SER A 143 -8.21 10.04 -1.24
C SER A 143 -9.59 10.45 -0.70
N GLY A 144 -9.61 11.12 0.45
CA GLY A 144 -10.85 11.56 1.11
C GLY A 144 -11.53 10.46 1.92
N PRO A 145 -12.63 10.82 2.62
CA PRO A 145 -13.26 9.93 3.60
C PRO A 145 -14.29 8.96 3.01
N ASP A 146 -14.73 9.16 1.78
CA ASP A 146 -15.91 8.49 1.21
C ASP A 146 -15.60 7.19 0.44
N CYS A 147 -14.38 6.65 0.60
CA CYS A 147 -14.06 5.30 0.14
C CYS A 147 -14.68 4.25 1.09
N ASP A 148 -14.87 3.01 0.59
CA ASP A 148 -15.46 1.91 1.36
C ASP A 148 -14.59 1.49 2.56
N GLY A 149 -13.28 1.73 2.48
CA GLY A 149 -12.31 1.51 3.55
C GLY A 149 -11.14 2.48 3.49
N GLN A 150 -10.31 2.48 4.53
CA GLN A 150 -9.12 3.32 4.64
C GLN A 150 -7.93 2.50 5.09
N ILE A 151 -6.75 2.76 4.51
CA ILE A 151 -5.48 2.19 4.97
C ILE A 151 -4.47 3.31 5.25
N LEU A 152 -3.50 3.01 6.10
CA LEU A 152 -2.37 3.88 6.39
C LEU A 152 -1.09 3.05 6.54
N VAL A 153 0.04 3.66 6.22
CA VAL A 153 1.35 3.09 6.51
C VAL A 153 1.55 3.05 8.02
N THR A 154 1.88 1.89 8.57
CA THR A 154 2.04 1.67 10.02
C THR A 154 3.02 2.65 10.66
N HIS A 155 4.14 2.97 9.99
CA HIS A 155 5.11 3.94 10.50
C HIS A 155 4.51 5.35 10.62
N ASP A 156 3.69 5.76 9.67
CA ASP A 156 3.02 7.06 9.70
C ASP A 156 1.93 7.09 10.79
N LEU A 157 1.14 6.00 10.87
CA LEU A 157 0.11 5.82 11.90
C LEU A 157 0.67 5.95 13.32
N LEU A 158 1.86 5.38 13.57
CA LEU A 158 2.50 5.34 14.87
C LEU A 158 3.49 6.49 15.12
N GLY A 159 3.68 7.39 14.15
CA GLY A 159 4.62 8.50 14.26
C GLY A 159 6.08 8.03 14.34
N LEU A 160 6.43 6.99 13.58
CA LEU A 160 7.79 6.46 13.48
C LEU A 160 8.58 7.03 12.30
N THR A 161 7.94 7.76 11.39
CA THR A 161 8.55 8.35 10.18
C THR A 161 9.37 9.58 10.56
N PRO A 162 10.73 9.56 10.43
CA PRO A 162 11.61 10.62 10.95
C PRO A 162 11.43 11.97 10.26
N GLN A 163 11.08 11.98 8.97
CA GLN A 163 10.91 13.19 8.15
C GLN A 163 9.53 13.83 8.31
N GLY A 164 8.70 13.28 9.17
CA GLY A 164 7.28 13.65 9.31
C GLY A 164 6.37 12.83 8.43
N VAL A 165 5.08 12.87 8.73
CA VAL A 165 4.05 12.11 8.02
C VAL A 165 3.42 12.94 6.90
N PRO A 166 2.83 12.31 5.86
CA PRO A 166 2.04 13.01 4.85
C PRO A 166 0.92 13.86 5.47
N SER A 167 0.57 14.98 4.82
CA SER A 167 -0.39 15.96 5.36
C SER A 167 -1.79 15.41 5.62
N PHE A 168 -2.17 14.33 4.94
CA PHE A 168 -3.46 13.65 5.13
C PHE A 168 -3.46 12.67 6.31
N VAL A 169 -2.29 12.37 6.90
CA VAL A 169 -2.16 11.44 8.02
C VAL A 169 -2.24 12.19 9.33
N LYS A 170 -3.16 11.78 10.20
CA LYS A 170 -3.15 12.15 11.61
C LYS A 170 -2.57 10.99 12.40
N PRO A 171 -1.32 11.09 12.91
CA PRO A 171 -0.73 10.02 13.71
C PRO A 171 -1.53 9.76 15.00
N TYR A 172 -1.66 8.51 15.36
CA TYR A 172 -2.31 8.09 16.61
C TYR A 172 -1.33 8.03 17.79
N SER A 173 -0.02 8.08 17.51
CA SER A 173 1.05 8.11 18.50
C SER A 173 2.26 8.87 17.97
N ASN A 174 3.28 9.06 18.80
CA ASN A 174 4.58 9.65 18.43
C ASN A 174 5.73 8.80 18.96
N LEU A 175 5.71 7.51 18.62
CA LEU A 175 6.67 6.53 19.14
C LEU A 175 8.12 6.85 18.75
N GLY A 176 8.35 7.48 17.60
CA GLY A 176 9.69 7.89 17.17
C GLY A 176 10.32 8.91 18.13
N ARG A 177 9.54 9.91 18.56
CA ARG A 177 9.98 10.91 19.53
C ARG A 177 10.20 10.30 20.93
N GLU A 178 9.30 9.43 21.34
CA GLU A 178 9.39 8.74 22.64
C GLU A 178 10.64 7.86 22.71
N ALA A 179 10.90 7.06 21.66
CA ALA A 179 12.09 6.24 21.55
C ALA A 179 13.37 7.07 21.56
N SER A 180 13.43 8.14 20.75
CA SER A 180 14.58 9.06 20.71
C SER A 180 14.86 9.69 22.08
N SER A 181 13.81 10.14 22.76
CA SER A 181 13.92 10.70 24.12
C SER A 181 14.43 9.68 25.14
N ALA A 182 13.92 8.45 25.10
CA ALA A 182 14.35 7.38 26.00
C ALA A 182 15.83 7.02 25.79
N LEU A 183 16.25 6.86 24.53
CA LEU A 183 17.65 6.61 24.17
C LEU A 183 18.56 7.77 24.59
N GLY A 184 18.11 9.01 24.39
CA GLY A 184 18.87 10.20 24.85
C GLY A 184 19.08 10.21 26.37
N ARG A 185 18.05 9.90 27.15
CA ARG A 185 18.18 9.76 28.62
C ARG A 185 19.17 8.66 28.98
N TYR A 186 19.04 7.47 28.38
CA TYR A 186 19.98 6.38 28.62
C TYR A 186 21.44 6.76 28.35
N VAL A 187 21.69 7.40 27.20
CA VAL A 187 23.05 7.89 26.85
C VAL A 187 23.57 8.91 27.88
N SER A 188 22.71 9.82 28.32
CA SER A 188 23.04 10.80 29.36
C SER A 188 23.41 10.14 30.67
N ASP A 189 22.64 9.14 31.14
CA ASP A 189 22.86 8.42 32.37
C ASP A 189 24.19 7.63 32.34
N ILE A 190 24.49 6.99 31.21
CA ILE A 190 25.78 6.27 31.05
C ILE A 190 26.95 7.27 31.09
N ARG A 191 26.86 8.38 30.36
CA ARG A 191 27.93 9.42 30.35
C ARG A 191 28.10 10.10 31.69
N GLY A 192 26.99 10.34 32.42
CA GLY A 192 26.99 10.89 33.77
C GLY A 192 27.33 9.86 34.88
N ARG A 193 27.65 8.62 34.52
CA ARG A 193 27.86 7.51 35.45
C ARG A 193 26.68 7.23 36.39
N GLY A 194 25.45 7.61 35.94
CA GLY A 194 24.23 7.43 36.75
C GLY A 194 23.81 6.00 36.98
N LEU A 195 24.22 5.04 36.14
CA LEU A 195 23.90 3.61 36.27
C LEU A 195 24.87 2.83 37.21
N GLY A 196 25.87 3.49 37.72
CA GLY A 196 26.85 2.84 38.63
C GLY A 196 26.61 3.09 40.13
N LYS A 197 25.51 3.77 40.49
CA LYS A 197 25.14 4.00 41.90
C LYS A 197 23.90 3.13 42.23
N ARG A 198 24.12 1.88 42.52
CA ARG A 198 23.29 1.05 43.40
C ARG A 198 23.96 0.91 44.74
#